data_0a3b5b28abc2af1daff1465ddd664a0a
#
_entry.id   0a3b5b28abc2af1daff1465ddd664a0a
#
_cell.length_a   1.000
_cell.length_b   1.000
_cell.length_c   1.000
_cell.angle_alpha   90.00
_cell.angle_beta   90.00
_cell.angle_gamma   90.00
#
_symmetry.space_group_name_H-M   'P 1'
#
loop_
_entity.id
_entity.type
_entity.pdbx_description
1 polymer ?
#
loop_
_entity_poly.entity_id
_entity_poly.type
_entity_poly.pdbx_seq_one_letter_code
_entity_poly.pdbx_strand_id
1 'polypeptide(L)'
;VTVVYKKLPKELISDVNSVLEIDDSDKVLGHELFQGGDKEVYNMSTDIFVVDTPFLIEKLEEEAAKEEPRKLRYVLRDLAVAENAFAYEYTGYLSNIHSVKAYFDANLDMLESQKFYKLFAPNQKVYTKVKNEEPTYYADSSEVKLSQFASGSIVRGKVENSMISRNVDFSEGSSVSHSIIFPRVKVAKGATVEYAIVDKGVEIAEGVTVRGTENNPVVIKKGSVVTED
;
A
#
# COMPACT_ATOMS: atom_id res chain seq x y z
N VAL A 1 2.35 -3.49 28.14
CA VAL A 1 2.23 -2.92 26.77
C VAL A 1 3.46 -3.31 25.96
N THR A 2 3.24 -3.76 24.72
CA THR A 2 4.31 -3.97 23.73
C THR A 2 4.03 -3.13 22.50
N VAL A 3 5.02 -2.42 21.99
CA VAL A 3 4.92 -1.59 20.78
C VAL A 3 5.72 -2.23 19.65
N VAL A 4 5.10 -2.43 18.51
CA VAL A 4 5.78 -2.96 17.34
C VAL A 4 6.42 -1.81 16.55
N TYR A 5 7.70 -1.95 16.21
CA TYR A 5 8.42 -0.98 15.40
C TYR A 5 9.20 -1.65 14.27
N LYS A 6 9.62 -0.86 13.31
CA LYS A 6 10.54 -1.26 12.24
C LYS A 6 11.63 -0.23 12.06
N LYS A 7 12.86 -0.69 11.92
CA LYS A 7 13.98 0.18 11.49
C LYS A 7 13.83 0.53 10.03
N LEU A 8 13.71 1.81 9.75
CA LEU A 8 13.61 2.33 8.38
C LEU A 8 14.60 3.46 8.15
N PRO A 9 15.14 3.58 6.92
CA PRO A 9 15.85 4.77 6.48
C PRO A 9 14.97 6.02 6.60
N LYS A 10 15.59 7.14 6.90
CA LYS A 10 14.93 8.44 7.13
C LYS A 10 14.00 8.83 5.99
N GLU A 11 14.40 8.60 4.77
CA GLU A 11 13.66 8.95 3.55
C GLU A 11 12.34 8.19 3.36
N LEU A 12 12.16 7.07 4.08
CA LEU A 12 10.92 6.28 4.06
C LEU A 12 9.95 6.65 5.19
N ILE A 13 10.29 7.65 6.00
CA ILE A 13 9.49 8.08 7.14
C ILE A 13 8.95 9.50 6.88
N SER A 14 7.66 9.68 7.01
CA SER A 14 7.00 10.98 6.86
C SER A 14 6.68 11.61 8.23
N ASP A 15 6.33 12.88 8.21
CA ASP A 15 5.93 13.67 9.38
C ASP A 15 4.65 13.19 10.08
N VAL A 16 3.85 12.34 9.42
CA VAL A 16 2.67 11.69 10.03
C VAL A 16 3.02 10.41 10.81
N ASN A 17 4.23 9.89 10.64
CA ASN A 17 4.71 8.72 11.38
C ASN A 17 5.24 9.11 12.75
N SER A 18 5.28 8.14 13.64
CA SER A 18 5.95 8.26 14.93
C SER A 18 7.22 7.42 14.96
N VAL A 19 8.17 7.85 15.76
CA VAL A 19 9.41 7.13 16.01
C VAL A 19 9.54 6.83 17.50
N LEU A 20 10.22 5.73 17.82
CA LEU A 20 10.50 5.29 19.18
C LEU A 20 11.93 5.62 19.55
N GLU A 21 12.11 6.12 20.76
CA GLU A 21 13.37 6.02 21.50
C GLU A 21 13.31 4.78 22.38
N ILE A 22 14.35 3.93 22.30
CA ILE A 22 14.39 2.61 22.92
C ILE A 22 15.74 2.45 23.61
N ASP A 23 15.73 1.92 24.85
CA ASP A 23 16.97 1.60 25.57
C ASP A 23 17.54 0.22 25.19
N ASP A 24 18.69 -0.13 25.76
CA ASP A 24 19.39 -1.41 25.52
C ASP A 24 18.61 -2.64 26.04
N SER A 25 17.54 -2.44 26.80
CA SER A 25 16.65 -3.48 27.32
C SER A 25 15.34 -3.59 26.53
N ASP A 26 15.26 -2.98 25.36
CA ASP A 26 14.08 -2.88 24.52
C ASP A 26 12.89 -2.15 25.17
N LYS A 27 13.13 -1.26 26.14
CA LYS A 27 12.08 -0.42 26.73
C LYS A 27 11.90 0.86 25.94
N VAL A 28 10.64 1.27 25.78
CA VAL A 28 10.27 2.51 25.13
C VAL A 28 10.50 3.69 26.08
N LEU A 29 11.43 4.57 25.72
CA LEU A 29 11.73 5.81 26.45
C LEU A 29 10.99 7.02 25.88
N GLY A 30 10.66 6.99 24.56
CA GLY A 30 9.95 8.05 23.87
C GLY A 30 9.14 7.53 22.69
N HIS A 31 8.03 8.19 22.40
CA HIS A 31 7.13 7.86 21.28
C HIS A 31 6.57 9.16 20.70
N GLU A 32 7.25 9.73 19.73
CA GLU A 32 6.98 11.06 19.21
C GLU A 32 6.75 11.04 17.70
N LEU A 33 6.06 12.08 17.19
CA LEU A 33 5.96 12.29 15.75
C LEU A 33 7.35 12.59 15.17
N PHE A 34 7.60 12.03 13.98
CA PHE A 34 8.86 12.26 13.29
C PHE A 34 8.95 13.71 12.80
N GLN A 35 9.95 14.43 13.25
CA GLN A 35 10.21 15.82 12.90
C GLN A 35 11.52 16.00 12.12
N GLY A 36 12.03 14.91 11.54
CA GLY A 36 13.34 14.90 10.94
C GLY A 36 14.44 14.54 11.96
N GLY A 37 15.68 14.85 11.63
CA GLY A 37 16.86 14.60 12.49
C GLY A 37 18.06 14.13 11.68
N ASP A 38 19.18 13.86 12.37
CA ASP A 38 20.47 13.59 11.73
C ASP A 38 20.80 12.09 11.60
N LYS A 39 20.00 11.21 12.18
CA LYS A 39 20.19 9.76 12.05
C LYS A 39 19.83 9.30 10.64
N GLU A 40 20.54 8.32 10.10
CA GLU A 40 20.22 7.68 8.82
C GLU A 40 19.04 6.72 8.94
N VAL A 41 18.88 6.07 10.13
CA VAL A 41 17.86 5.07 10.40
C VAL A 41 17.13 5.40 11.71
N TYR A 42 15.82 5.22 11.71
CA TYR A 42 14.95 5.44 12.87
C TYR A 42 14.09 4.22 13.16
N ASN A 43 13.70 4.07 14.42
CA ASN A 43 12.73 3.06 14.86
C ASN A 43 11.31 3.58 14.62
N MET A 44 10.77 3.40 13.41
CA MET A 44 9.42 3.83 13.08
C MET A 44 8.39 2.95 13.78
N SER A 45 7.52 3.56 14.58
CA SER A 45 6.36 2.87 15.17
C SER A 45 5.39 2.44 14.06
N THR A 46 4.95 1.19 14.10
CA THR A 46 3.92 0.69 13.17
C THR A 46 2.50 1.05 13.62
N ASP A 47 2.36 1.73 14.77
CA ASP A 47 1.07 1.95 15.46
C ASP A 47 0.33 0.62 15.79
N ILE A 48 1.08 -0.48 15.91
CA ILE A 48 0.58 -1.78 16.38
C ILE A 48 1.01 -1.96 17.85
N PHE A 49 0.03 -2.22 18.69
CA PHE A 49 0.22 -2.39 20.13
C PHE A 49 -0.36 -3.72 20.59
N VAL A 50 0.33 -4.41 21.48
CA VAL A 50 -0.20 -5.55 22.21
C VAL A 50 -0.35 -5.12 23.66
N VAL A 51 -1.58 -5.13 24.16
CA VAL A 51 -1.93 -4.60 25.47
C VAL A 51 -2.82 -5.62 26.21
N ASP A 52 -2.59 -5.77 27.52
CA ASP A 52 -3.48 -6.54 28.38
C ASP A 52 -4.90 -5.93 28.34
N THR A 53 -5.91 -6.77 28.14
CA THR A 53 -7.27 -6.30 27.87
C THR A 53 -7.89 -5.60 29.09
N PRO A 54 -7.87 -6.16 30.33
CA PRO A 54 -8.38 -5.46 31.51
C PRO A 54 -7.71 -4.12 31.74
N PHE A 55 -6.39 -4.06 31.62
CA PHE A 55 -5.63 -2.83 31.74
C PHE A 55 -6.04 -1.77 30.70
N LEU A 56 -6.19 -2.18 29.44
CA LEU A 56 -6.64 -1.27 28.38
C LEU A 56 -8.04 -0.72 28.63
N ILE A 57 -8.98 -1.57 29.09
CA ILE A 57 -10.34 -1.15 29.41
C ILE A 57 -10.32 -0.08 30.51
N GLU A 58 -9.58 -0.31 31.60
CA GLU A 58 -9.43 0.67 32.69
C GLU A 58 -8.93 2.03 32.15
N LYS A 59 -7.87 2.03 31.34
CA LYS A 59 -7.30 3.26 30.77
C LYS A 59 -8.23 3.97 29.78
N LEU A 60 -9.05 3.22 29.06
CA LEU A 60 -10.05 3.80 28.17
C LEU A 60 -11.24 4.39 28.93
N GLU A 61 -11.67 3.79 30.05
CA GLU A 61 -12.70 4.34 30.92
C GLU A 61 -12.22 5.63 31.58
N GLU A 62 -10.96 5.65 32.06
CA GLU A 62 -10.33 6.89 32.58
C GLU A 62 -10.27 8.01 31.52
N GLU A 63 -9.91 7.66 30.26
CA GLU A 63 -9.86 8.65 29.18
C GLU A 63 -11.26 9.14 28.77
N ALA A 64 -12.24 8.24 28.72
CA ALA A 64 -13.62 8.55 28.37
C ALA A 64 -14.32 9.45 29.40
N ALA A 65 -13.87 9.44 30.66
CA ALA A 65 -14.37 10.29 31.73
C ALA A 65 -13.83 11.73 31.69
N LYS A 66 -12.86 12.02 30.81
CA LYS A 66 -12.32 13.38 30.64
C LYS A 66 -13.31 14.27 29.89
N GLU A 67 -13.20 15.58 30.10
CA GLU A 67 -14.02 16.58 29.39
C GLU A 67 -13.81 16.53 27.88
N GLU A 68 -12.57 16.30 27.42
CA GLU A 68 -12.19 16.12 26.02
C GLU A 68 -11.43 14.78 25.81
N PRO A 69 -12.14 13.67 25.57
CA PRO A 69 -11.51 12.37 25.34
C PRO A 69 -10.70 12.37 24.04
N ARG A 70 -9.49 11.82 24.11
CA ARG A 70 -8.58 11.73 22.96
C ARG A 70 -8.81 10.46 22.17
N LYS A 71 -8.30 10.40 20.92
CA LYS A 71 -8.35 9.21 20.11
C LYS A 71 -7.44 8.12 20.70
N LEU A 72 -7.87 6.85 20.60
CA LEU A 72 -7.18 5.67 21.11
C LEU A 72 -5.67 5.67 20.82
N ARG A 73 -5.26 6.04 19.61
CA ARG A 73 -3.84 6.04 19.24
C ARG A 73 -2.97 6.96 20.13
N TYR A 74 -3.49 8.08 20.57
CA TYR A 74 -2.75 8.98 21.46
C TYR A 74 -2.66 8.42 22.88
N VAL A 75 -3.73 7.79 23.35
CA VAL A 75 -3.73 7.09 24.64
C VAL A 75 -2.70 5.98 24.64
N LEU A 76 -2.66 5.16 23.61
CA LEU A 76 -1.69 4.06 23.48
C LEU A 76 -0.24 4.54 23.39
N ARG A 77 0.01 5.67 22.72
CA ARG A 77 1.35 6.27 22.65
C ARG A 77 1.83 6.74 24.03
N ASP A 78 0.96 7.42 24.77
CA ASP A 78 1.28 7.88 26.13
C ASP A 78 1.50 6.69 27.07
N LEU A 79 0.64 5.66 27.01
CA LEU A 79 0.78 4.44 27.80
C LEU A 79 2.10 3.71 27.49
N ALA A 80 2.55 3.69 26.24
CA ALA A 80 3.80 3.08 25.86
C ALA A 80 5.00 3.69 26.60
N VAL A 81 5.01 5.02 26.77
CA VAL A 81 6.08 5.72 27.49
C VAL A 81 5.88 5.61 29.01
N ALA A 82 4.66 5.91 29.50
CA ALA A 82 4.37 5.95 30.92
C ALA A 82 4.57 4.59 31.64
N GLU A 83 4.25 3.49 30.95
CA GLU A 83 4.33 2.13 31.49
C GLU A 83 5.63 1.42 31.08
N ASN A 84 6.61 2.13 30.55
CA ASN A 84 7.87 1.56 30.03
C ASN A 84 7.61 0.33 29.17
N ALA A 85 6.77 0.47 28.13
CA ALA A 85 6.41 -0.63 27.25
C ALA A 85 7.65 -1.26 26.61
N PHE A 86 7.56 -2.54 26.28
CA PHE A 86 8.59 -3.20 25.48
C PHE A 86 8.40 -2.90 23.99
N ALA A 87 9.52 -2.65 23.32
CA ALA A 87 9.55 -2.49 21.87
C ALA A 87 9.86 -3.85 21.22
N TYR A 88 9.10 -4.19 20.17
CA TYR A 88 9.31 -5.40 19.38
C TYR A 88 9.69 -5.03 17.95
N GLU A 89 10.88 -5.39 17.50
CA GLU A 89 11.33 -5.13 16.13
C GLU A 89 10.68 -6.09 15.14
N TYR A 90 9.89 -5.56 14.22
CA TYR A 90 9.37 -6.30 13.09
C TYR A 90 10.35 -6.27 11.92
N THR A 91 10.93 -7.42 11.59
CA THR A 91 11.94 -7.56 10.52
C THR A 91 11.36 -8.00 9.17
N GLY A 92 10.04 -8.30 9.11
CA GLY A 92 9.35 -8.70 7.89
C GLY A 92 9.14 -7.56 6.90
N TYR A 93 8.44 -7.86 5.79
CA TYR A 93 8.04 -6.85 4.81
C TYR A 93 7.00 -5.90 5.43
N LEU A 94 7.24 -4.61 5.28
CA LEU A 94 6.31 -3.55 5.68
C LEU A 94 6.40 -2.42 4.67
N SER A 95 5.26 -2.00 4.16
CA SER A 95 5.14 -0.79 3.35
C SER A 95 4.27 0.24 4.07
N ASN A 96 4.80 1.44 4.22
CA ASN A 96 4.11 2.56 4.85
C ASN A 96 3.37 3.38 3.78
N ILE A 97 2.05 3.16 3.66
CA ILE A 97 1.23 3.81 2.63
C ILE A 97 0.72 5.16 3.14
N HIS A 98 1.52 6.20 2.99
CA HIS A 98 1.19 7.57 3.40
C HIS A 98 0.96 8.54 2.23
N SER A 99 1.26 8.11 1.00
CA SER A 99 1.14 8.93 -0.21
C SER A 99 0.70 8.09 -1.42
N VAL A 100 0.32 8.76 -2.51
CA VAL A 100 0.02 8.10 -3.80
C VAL A 100 1.24 7.32 -4.30
N LYS A 101 2.43 7.91 -4.19
CA LYS A 101 3.68 7.23 -4.56
C LYS A 101 3.91 5.97 -3.73
N ALA A 102 3.79 6.06 -2.40
CA ALA A 102 3.95 4.91 -1.52
C ALA A 102 2.92 3.80 -1.80
N TYR A 103 1.68 4.16 -2.11
CA TYR A 103 0.66 3.21 -2.56
C TYR A 103 1.04 2.53 -3.88
N PHE A 104 1.53 3.32 -4.85
CA PHE A 104 1.98 2.84 -6.14
C PHE A 104 3.12 1.82 -5.98
N ASP A 105 4.16 2.18 -5.25
CA ASP A 105 5.32 1.32 -5.00
C ASP A 105 4.93 0.03 -4.28
N ALA A 106 4.12 0.13 -3.23
CA ALA A 106 3.65 -1.04 -2.47
C ALA A 106 2.90 -2.07 -3.33
N ASN A 107 2.17 -1.60 -4.34
CA ASN A 107 1.52 -2.50 -5.30
C ASN A 107 2.52 -3.13 -6.27
N LEU A 108 3.43 -2.35 -6.85
CA LEU A 108 4.44 -2.88 -7.79
C LEU A 108 5.47 -3.78 -7.09
N ASP A 109 5.76 -3.57 -5.81
CA ASP A 109 6.55 -4.47 -4.98
C ASP A 109 6.04 -5.93 -5.02
N MET A 110 4.74 -6.13 -5.22
CA MET A 110 4.13 -7.46 -5.32
C MET A 110 4.48 -8.20 -6.62
N LEU A 111 5.09 -7.54 -7.58
CA LEU A 111 5.66 -8.16 -8.78
C LEU A 111 7.04 -8.80 -8.51
N GLU A 112 7.69 -8.39 -7.43
CA GLU A 112 8.95 -8.98 -6.97
C GLU A 112 8.68 -10.25 -6.14
N SER A 113 9.11 -11.41 -6.62
CA SER A 113 8.84 -12.70 -5.97
C SER A 113 9.24 -12.73 -4.49
N GLN A 114 10.38 -12.14 -4.13
CA GLN A 114 10.85 -12.14 -2.73
C GLN A 114 9.93 -11.35 -1.80
N LYS A 115 9.44 -10.18 -2.24
CA LYS A 115 8.51 -9.35 -1.47
C LYS A 115 7.13 -9.98 -1.41
N PHE A 116 6.66 -10.52 -2.55
CA PHE A 116 5.40 -11.24 -2.63
C PHE A 116 5.33 -12.40 -1.62
N TYR A 117 6.33 -13.28 -1.59
CA TYR A 117 6.35 -14.41 -0.66
C TYR A 117 6.55 -14.01 0.81
N LYS A 118 7.12 -12.85 1.11
CA LYS A 118 7.17 -12.32 2.48
C LYS A 118 5.79 -11.90 2.98
N LEU A 119 4.93 -11.39 2.10
CA LEU A 119 3.57 -10.97 2.45
C LEU A 119 2.55 -12.12 2.35
N PHE A 120 2.66 -12.94 1.30
CA PHE A 120 1.73 -14.04 0.99
C PHE A 120 2.39 -15.41 1.20
N ALA A 121 3.02 -15.59 2.36
CA ALA A 121 3.63 -16.87 2.70
C ALA A 121 2.58 -18.01 2.73
N PRO A 122 2.91 -19.22 2.26
CA PRO A 122 1.94 -20.33 2.16
C PRO A 122 1.26 -20.71 3.49
N ASN A 123 1.93 -20.45 4.61
CA ASN A 123 1.43 -20.70 5.96
C ASN A 123 0.65 -19.52 6.57
N GLN A 124 0.57 -18.38 5.88
CA GLN A 124 -0.13 -17.16 6.32
C GLN A 124 -1.20 -16.80 5.30
N LYS A 125 -2.35 -17.45 5.36
CA LYS A 125 -3.45 -17.18 4.44
C LYS A 125 -4.06 -15.80 4.70
N VAL A 126 -4.12 -14.99 3.66
CA VAL A 126 -4.92 -13.75 3.65
C VAL A 126 -6.32 -14.09 3.17
N TYR A 127 -7.31 -13.96 4.05
CA TYR A 127 -8.70 -14.25 3.73
C TYR A 127 -9.35 -13.06 3.04
N THR A 128 -9.75 -13.25 1.79
CA THR A 128 -10.42 -12.23 0.98
C THR A 128 -11.73 -12.78 0.42
N LYS A 129 -12.60 -11.89 -0.05
CA LYS A 129 -13.84 -12.29 -0.72
C LYS A 129 -13.53 -13.00 -2.03
N VAL A 130 -13.85 -14.28 -2.12
CA VAL A 130 -13.72 -15.06 -3.36
C VAL A 130 -14.66 -14.52 -4.43
N LYS A 131 -14.14 -14.37 -5.64
CA LYS A 131 -14.88 -14.00 -6.84
C LYS A 131 -14.72 -15.09 -7.89
N ASN A 132 -15.83 -15.60 -8.37
CA ASN A 132 -15.86 -16.59 -9.43
C ASN A 132 -16.11 -15.84 -10.76
N GLU A 133 -15.04 -15.66 -11.51
CA GLU A 133 -15.04 -15.01 -12.83
C GLU A 133 -14.28 -15.91 -13.80
N GLU A 134 -14.48 -15.71 -15.10
CA GLU A 134 -13.77 -16.46 -16.13
C GLU A 134 -12.26 -16.25 -16.02
N PRO A 135 -11.43 -17.21 -16.43
CA PRO A 135 -10.00 -17.00 -16.58
C PRO A 135 -9.68 -15.82 -17.48
N THR A 136 -8.54 -15.16 -17.26
CA THR A 136 -8.05 -14.13 -18.18
C THR A 136 -7.69 -14.76 -19.51
N TYR A 137 -8.17 -14.17 -20.62
CA TYR A 137 -7.85 -14.57 -21.98
C TYR A 137 -6.71 -13.74 -22.55
N TYR A 138 -5.73 -14.40 -23.12
CA TYR A 138 -4.60 -13.78 -23.82
C TYR A 138 -4.70 -14.12 -25.31
N ALA A 139 -4.85 -13.11 -26.16
CA ALA A 139 -4.86 -13.27 -27.61
C ALA A 139 -3.47 -13.49 -28.16
N ASP A 140 -3.37 -14.01 -29.39
CA ASP A 140 -2.05 -14.26 -30.05
C ASP A 140 -1.24 -12.95 -30.23
N SER A 141 -1.89 -11.81 -30.30
CA SER A 141 -1.28 -10.49 -30.38
C SER A 141 -0.80 -9.93 -29.04
N SER A 142 -1.08 -10.61 -27.93
CA SER A 142 -0.75 -10.10 -26.60
C SER A 142 0.75 -10.28 -26.27
N GLU A 143 1.33 -9.26 -25.63
CA GLU A 143 2.67 -9.30 -25.06
C GLU A 143 2.58 -9.00 -23.57
N VAL A 144 2.89 -9.98 -22.72
CA VAL A 144 2.81 -9.81 -21.26
C VAL A 144 4.15 -10.12 -20.62
N LYS A 145 4.63 -9.17 -19.79
CA LYS A 145 5.90 -9.32 -19.07
C LYS A 145 5.80 -8.72 -17.68
N LEU A 146 6.36 -9.41 -16.66
CA LEU A 146 6.46 -8.96 -15.27
C LEU A 146 5.15 -8.33 -14.73
N SER A 147 4.00 -8.99 -14.96
CA SER A 147 2.71 -8.44 -14.59
C SER A 147 1.84 -9.47 -13.89
N GLN A 148 0.99 -9.02 -12.98
CA GLN A 148 -0.01 -9.86 -12.32
C GLN A 148 -1.41 -9.51 -12.82
N PHE A 149 -2.20 -10.54 -13.10
CA PHE A 149 -3.58 -10.41 -13.56
C PHE A 149 -4.53 -11.11 -12.61
N ALA A 150 -5.61 -10.42 -12.26
CA ALA A 150 -6.78 -11.08 -11.71
C ALA A 150 -7.66 -11.62 -12.85
N SER A 151 -8.70 -12.41 -12.51
CA SER A 151 -9.58 -13.10 -13.46
C SER A 151 -10.42 -12.16 -14.36
N GLY A 152 -10.92 -12.69 -15.46
CA GLY A 152 -11.92 -12.07 -16.34
C GLY A 152 -11.38 -11.02 -17.31
N SER A 153 -10.08 -10.81 -17.40
CA SER A 153 -9.50 -9.82 -18.31
C SER A 153 -9.30 -10.37 -19.72
N ILE A 154 -9.34 -9.47 -20.71
CA ILE A 154 -9.08 -9.78 -22.12
C ILE A 154 -7.86 -8.97 -22.55
N VAL A 155 -6.79 -9.66 -22.98
CA VAL A 155 -5.51 -9.02 -23.32
C VAL A 155 -5.21 -9.23 -24.78
N ARG A 156 -5.26 -8.15 -25.59
CA ARG A 156 -4.86 -8.13 -27.02
C ARG A 156 -3.71 -7.18 -27.28
N GLY A 157 -3.32 -6.38 -26.27
CA GLY A 157 -2.23 -5.41 -26.33
C GLY A 157 -1.01 -5.84 -25.53
N LYS A 158 -0.14 -4.87 -25.25
CA LYS A 158 1.08 -5.05 -24.46
C LYS A 158 0.88 -4.62 -23.01
N VAL A 159 1.31 -5.48 -22.07
CA VAL A 159 1.26 -5.16 -20.63
C VAL A 159 2.60 -5.54 -19.99
N GLU A 160 3.27 -4.58 -19.38
CA GLU A 160 4.57 -4.78 -18.75
C GLU A 160 4.61 -4.14 -17.36
N ASN A 161 5.23 -4.84 -16.40
CA ASN A 161 5.49 -4.35 -15.03
C ASN A 161 4.25 -3.69 -14.38
N SER A 162 3.11 -4.37 -14.43
CA SER A 162 1.83 -3.78 -14.06
C SER A 162 0.94 -4.72 -13.23
N MET A 163 0.11 -4.12 -12.38
CA MET A 163 -0.88 -4.82 -11.57
C MET A 163 -2.26 -4.66 -12.19
N ILE A 164 -2.84 -5.74 -12.69
CA ILE A 164 -4.11 -5.73 -13.43
C ILE A 164 -5.21 -6.40 -12.60
N SER A 165 -6.23 -5.63 -12.27
CA SER A 165 -7.43 -6.14 -11.60
C SER A 165 -8.35 -6.88 -12.54
N ARG A 166 -9.54 -7.24 -12.07
CA ARG A 166 -10.51 -8.08 -12.80
C ARG A 166 -11.24 -7.35 -13.92
N ASN A 167 -11.59 -8.11 -14.97
CA ASN A 167 -12.47 -7.65 -16.05
C ASN A 167 -11.92 -6.39 -16.74
N VAL A 168 -10.63 -6.36 -17.01
CA VAL A 168 -9.98 -5.29 -17.78
C VAL A 168 -9.88 -5.71 -19.23
N ASP A 169 -10.19 -4.80 -20.17
CA ASP A 169 -10.09 -5.04 -21.61
C ASP A 169 -8.95 -4.19 -22.21
N PHE A 170 -7.97 -4.87 -22.79
CA PHE A 170 -6.88 -4.27 -23.54
C PHE A 170 -7.05 -4.57 -25.02
N SER A 171 -7.37 -3.54 -25.80
CA SER A 171 -7.53 -3.66 -27.26
C SER A 171 -6.20 -3.84 -27.98
N GLU A 172 -6.23 -4.25 -29.24
CA GLU A 172 -5.04 -4.41 -30.06
C GLU A 172 -4.24 -3.11 -30.20
N GLY A 173 -2.91 -3.22 -30.13
CA GLY A 173 -2.01 -2.08 -30.20
C GLY A 173 -1.99 -1.20 -28.94
N SER A 174 -2.81 -1.48 -27.95
CA SER A 174 -2.71 -0.79 -26.65
C SER A 174 -1.44 -1.18 -25.92
N SER A 175 -0.91 -0.27 -25.10
CA SER A 175 0.30 -0.50 -24.29
C SER A 175 0.09 0.01 -22.88
N VAL A 176 0.34 -0.85 -21.88
CA VAL A 176 0.29 -0.49 -20.46
C VAL A 176 1.59 -0.91 -19.81
N SER A 177 2.24 0.04 -19.14
CA SER A 177 3.49 -0.24 -18.41
C SER A 177 3.55 0.49 -17.08
N HIS A 178 4.24 -0.12 -16.09
CA HIS A 178 4.45 0.45 -14.77
C HIS A 178 3.16 1.06 -14.19
N SER A 179 2.05 0.30 -14.21
CA SER A 179 0.74 0.87 -13.88
C SER A 179 -0.12 -0.06 -13.04
N ILE A 180 -1.06 0.53 -12.32
CA ILE A 180 -2.06 -0.18 -11.53
C ILE A 180 -3.41 0.06 -12.19
N ILE A 181 -4.02 -1.00 -12.71
CA ILE A 181 -5.28 -0.94 -13.45
C ILE A 181 -6.38 -1.62 -12.64
N PHE A 182 -7.36 -0.84 -12.21
CA PHE A 182 -8.48 -1.32 -11.40
C PHE A 182 -9.58 -2.00 -12.23
N PRO A 183 -10.59 -2.65 -11.60
CA PRO A 183 -11.56 -3.46 -12.30
C PRO A 183 -12.39 -2.68 -13.34
N ARG A 184 -12.71 -3.36 -14.45
CA ARG A 184 -13.57 -2.88 -15.53
C ARG A 184 -13.04 -1.65 -16.25
N VAL A 185 -11.74 -1.48 -16.29
CA VAL A 185 -11.09 -0.48 -17.13
C VAL A 185 -11.04 -1.00 -18.56
N LYS A 186 -11.24 -0.10 -19.53
CA LYS A 186 -11.06 -0.37 -20.96
C LYS A 186 -9.93 0.50 -21.49
N VAL A 187 -8.95 -0.13 -22.13
CA VAL A 187 -7.85 0.54 -22.83
C VAL A 187 -8.05 0.31 -24.32
N ALA A 188 -8.48 1.34 -25.03
CA ALA A 188 -8.83 1.22 -26.44
C ALA A 188 -7.59 1.05 -27.34
N LYS A 189 -7.82 0.80 -28.63
CA LYS A 189 -6.79 0.54 -29.63
C LYS A 189 -5.76 1.66 -29.69
N GLY A 190 -4.46 1.29 -29.67
CA GLY A 190 -3.36 2.25 -29.77
C GLY A 190 -3.17 3.16 -28.56
N ALA A 191 -4.02 3.04 -27.53
CA ALA A 191 -3.86 3.85 -26.31
C ALA A 191 -2.63 3.40 -25.51
N THR A 192 -1.99 4.36 -24.85
CA THR A 192 -0.79 4.14 -24.02
C THR A 192 -1.03 4.61 -22.60
N VAL A 193 -0.69 3.76 -21.61
CA VAL A 193 -0.79 4.07 -20.19
C VAL A 193 0.55 3.75 -19.53
N GLU A 194 1.15 4.74 -18.90
CA GLU A 194 2.47 4.59 -18.29
C GLU A 194 2.55 5.34 -16.95
N TYR A 195 3.07 4.70 -15.92
CA TYR A 195 3.15 5.24 -14.56
C TYR A 195 1.82 5.83 -14.08
N ALA A 196 0.78 5.02 -14.12
CA ALA A 196 -0.58 5.44 -13.81
C ALA A 196 -1.28 4.54 -12.79
N ILE A 197 -2.18 5.14 -12.03
CA ILE A 197 -3.20 4.45 -11.24
C ILE A 197 -4.54 4.76 -11.89
N VAL A 198 -5.11 3.78 -12.57
CA VAL A 198 -6.38 3.94 -13.30
C VAL A 198 -7.50 3.29 -12.50
N ASP A 199 -8.41 4.10 -11.95
CA ASP A 199 -9.47 3.61 -11.06
C ASP A 199 -10.61 2.91 -11.85
N LYS A 200 -11.55 2.33 -11.13
CA LYS A 200 -12.58 1.40 -11.63
C LYS A 200 -13.44 2.00 -12.75
N GLY A 201 -13.65 1.22 -13.80
CA GLY A 201 -14.60 1.56 -14.86
C GLY A 201 -14.19 2.79 -15.69
N VAL A 202 -12.90 3.10 -15.71
CA VAL A 202 -12.35 4.13 -16.61
C VAL A 202 -12.30 3.59 -18.04
N GLU A 203 -12.59 4.45 -19.01
CA GLU A 203 -12.42 4.17 -20.43
C GLU A 203 -11.35 5.13 -20.99
N ILE A 204 -10.29 4.57 -21.56
CA ILE A 204 -9.22 5.34 -22.24
C ILE A 204 -9.44 5.18 -23.72
N ALA A 205 -9.72 6.30 -24.41
CA ALA A 205 -10.09 6.32 -25.82
C ALA A 205 -8.92 5.92 -26.74
N GLU A 206 -9.26 5.63 -28.00
CA GLU A 206 -8.29 5.21 -29.03
C GLU A 206 -7.17 6.24 -29.21
N GLY A 207 -5.93 5.78 -29.27
CA GLY A 207 -4.74 6.61 -29.50
C GLY A 207 -4.29 7.47 -28.31
N VAL A 208 -5.10 7.57 -27.26
CA VAL A 208 -4.81 8.45 -26.11
C VAL A 208 -3.59 8.00 -25.33
N THR A 209 -2.77 8.94 -24.91
CA THR A 209 -1.62 8.68 -24.03
C THR A 209 -1.85 9.25 -22.62
N VAL A 210 -1.85 8.38 -21.63
CA VAL A 210 -1.86 8.70 -20.20
C VAL A 210 -0.48 8.40 -19.65
N ARG A 211 0.27 9.43 -19.25
CA ARG A 211 1.63 9.24 -18.77
C ARG A 211 1.91 10.04 -17.50
N GLY A 212 2.32 9.34 -16.45
CA GLY A 212 2.93 9.90 -15.26
C GLY A 212 4.45 9.72 -15.27
N THR A 213 5.04 9.74 -14.08
CA THR A 213 6.44 9.40 -13.87
C THR A 213 6.56 8.46 -12.66
N GLU A 214 7.70 7.79 -12.54
CA GLU A 214 7.97 6.91 -11.39
C GLU A 214 7.76 7.63 -10.04
N ASN A 215 8.19 8.88 -9.92
CA ASN A 215 8.07 9.65 -8.69
C ASN A 215 6.71 10.35 -8.52
N ASN A 216 5.95 10.48 -9.60
CA ASN A 216 4.63 11.12 -9.58
C ASN A 216 3.68 10.39 -10.54
N PRO A 217 3.16 9.22 -10.15
CA PRO A 217 2.20 8.48 -10.96
C PRO A 217 0.90 9.28 -11.11
N VAL A 218 0.36 9.29 -12.33
CA VAL A 218 -0.91 9.97 -12.59
C VAL A 218 -2.08 9.12 -12.07
N VAL A 219 -3.08 9.77 -11.48
CA VAL A 219 -4.29 9.12 -10.97
C VAL A 219 -5.48 9.49 -11.82
N ILE A 220 -6.10 8.50 -12.49
CA ILE A 220 -7.35 8.67 -13.22
C ILE A 220 -8.51 8.23 -12.35
N LYS A 221 -9.44 9.14 -12.11
CA LYS A 221 -10.58 8.92 -11.18
C LYS A 221 -11.59 7.92 -11.77
N LYS A 222 -12.27 7.22 -10.85
CA LYS A 222 -13.30 6.23 -11.16
C LYS A 222 -14.34 6.74 -12.17
N GLY A 223 -14.61 5.93 -13.19
CA GLY A 223 -15.66 6.18 -14.19
C GLY A 223 -15.35 7.33 -15.16
N SER A 224 -14.11 7.84 -15.18
CA SER A 224 -13.70 8.84 -16.15
C SER A 224 -13.64 8.24 -17.56
N VAL A 225 -13.96 9.06 -18.56
CA VAL A 225 -13.62 8.82 -19.98
C VAL A 225 -12.48 9.75 -20.33
N VAL A 226 -11.34 9.17 -20.72
CA VAL A 226 -10.14 9.94 -21.09
C VAL A 226 -10.06 9.99 -22.61
N THR A 227 -10.20 11.20 -23.16
CA THR A 227 -10.10 11.50 -24.59
C THR A 227 -8.90 12.41 -24.84
N GLU A 228 -8.46 12.54 -26.07
CA GLU A 228 -7.57 13.65 -26.48
C GLU A 228 -8.29 14.98 -26.23
N ASP A 229 -7.59 15.95 -25.62
CA ASP A 229 -8.04 17.34 -25.49
C ASP A 229 -7.91 18.09 -26.84
#